data_79286af23aabb085dfbb08e3558e06d9
#
_entry.id   79286af23aabb085dfbb08e3558e06d9
#
_cell.length_a   1.000
_cell.length_b   1.000
_cell.length_c   1.000
_cell.angle_alpha   90.00
_cell.angle_beta   90.00
_cell.angle_gamma   90.00
#
_symmetry.space_group_name_H-M   'P 1'
#
loop_
_entity.id
_entity.type
_entity.pdbx_description
1 polymer ?
#
loop_
_entity_poly.entity_id
_entity_poly.type
_entity_poly.pdbx_seq_one_letter_code
_entity_poly.pdbx_strand_id
1 'polypeptide(L)'
;MSAPPATAAPTDRVLREFEAVYRTNVAGVTAFFARRCLEPQLVADLTSETFVEAIGSLHSFDPSRGTARAWLFGIARHVYARHCERTANRHAAVAELAGRRELGEDEIEELAARIDDQRAGRELLSRLARLPELERTALELVELAGLAPREAARALDVSPAALRVRLFRARNRLRKEQERT
;
A
#
# COMPACT_ATOMS: atom_id res chain seq x y z
N MET A 1 37.01 -18.72 33.92
CA MET A 1 36.52 -19.58 32.83
C MET A 1 35.15 -19.03 32.42
N SER A 2 35.16 -18.07 31.49
CA SER A 2 33.90 -17.45 30.99
C SER A 2 33.29 -18.39 29.96
N ALA A 3 32.02 -18.73 30.16
CA ALA A 3 31.24 -19.48 29.19
C ALA A 3 31.07 -18.63 27.91
N PRO A 4 31.11 -19.19 26.69
CA PRO A 4 30.83 -18.46 25.49
C PRO A 4 29.35 -18.05 25.46
N PRO A 5 28.99 -16.88 24.83
CA PRO A 5 27.61 -16.48 24.72
C PRO A 5 26.84 -17.53 23.93
N ALA A 6 25.70 -17.95 24.48
CA ALA A 6 24.80 -18.92 23.85
C ALA A 6 24.48 -18.46 22.42
N THR A 7 24.84 -19.25 21.43
CA THR A 7 24.46 -19.05 20.03
C THR A 7 22.94 -19.04 19.96
N ALA A 8 22.34 -17.88 19.70
CA ALA A 8 20.91 -17.73 19.58
C ALA A 8 20.36 -18.74 18.57
N ALA A 9 19.28 -19.42 18.93
CA ALA A 9 18.64 -20.40 18.06
C ALA A 9 18.31 -19.76 16.68
N PRO A 10 18.37 -20.52 15.57
CA PRO A 10 18.12 -19.98 14.23
C PRO A 10 16.79 -19.22 14.12
N THR A 11 15.78 -19.62 14.86
CA THR A 11 14.48 -18.94 14.97
C THR A 11 14.60 -17.54 15.60
N ASP A 12 15.42 -17.35 16.62
CA ASP A 12 15.67 -16.08 17.30
C ASP A 12 16.35 -15.05 16.39
N ARG A 13 17.21 -15.50 15.50
CA ARG A 13 17.86 -14.63 14.51
C ARG A 13 16.86 -14.15 13.46
N VAL A 14 16.06 -15.05 12.92
CA VAL A 14 15.03 -14.75 11.92
C VAL A 14 14.01 -13.76 12.49
N LEU A 15 13.56 -13.95 13.74
CA LEU A 15 12.64 -13.06 14.41
C LEU A 15 13.21 -11.64 14.60
N ARG A 16 14.48 -11.53 15.00
CA ARG A 16 15.13 -10.20 15.14
C ARG A 16 15.32 -9.49 13.81
N GLU A 17 15.69 -10.21 12.76
CA GLU A 17 15.81 -9.66 11.42
C GLU A 17 14.43 -9.14 10.93
N PHE A 18 13.38 -9.93 11.15
CA PHE A 18 12.02 -9.53 10.82
C PHE A 18 11.52 -8.35 11.66
N GLU A 19 11.82 -8.30 12.95
CA GLU A 19 11.46 -7.17 13.82
C GLU A 19 12.05 -5.86 13.31
N ALA A 20 13.29 -5.85 12.86
CA ALA A 20 13.91 -4.66 12.27
C ALA A 20 13.19 -4.24 10.98
N VAL A 21 12.83 -5.20 10.12
CA VAL A 21 12.06 -4.96 8.90
C VAL A 21 10.68 -4.40 9.23
N TYR A 22 9.99 -4.97 10.22
CA TYR A 22 8.69 -4.49 10.69
C TYR A 22 8.76 -3.04 11.17
N ARG A 23 9.62 -2.75 12.15
CA ARG A 23 9.75 -1.42 12.77
C ARG A 23 10.05 -0.33 11.74
N THR A 24 10.91 -0.64 10.78
CA THR A 24 11.32 0.33 9.75
C THR A 24 10.22 0.61 8.74
N ASN A 25 9.31 -0.33 8.49
CA ASN A 25 8.40 -0.25 7.37
C ASN A 25 6.92 -0.15 7.74
N VAL A 26 6.53 -0.44 8.99
CA VAL A 26 5.11 -0.47 9.40
C VAL A 26 4.40 0.85 9.11
N ALA A 27 4.99 1.99 9.45
CA ALA A 27 4.40 3.30 9.18
C ALA A 27 4.18 3.53 7.67
N GLY A 28 5.13 3.11 6.83
CA GLY A 28 5.04 3.25 5.37
C GLY A 28 3.94 2.36 4.77
N VAL A 29 3.82 1.12 5.23
CA VAL A 29 2.78 0.17 4.80
C VAL A 29 1.40 0.64 5.27
N THR A 30 1.28 1.08 6.53
CA THR A 30 0.03 1.66 7.05
C THR A 30 -0.40 2.88 6.23
N ALA A 31 0.52 3.80 5.94
CA ALA A 31 0.25 4.97 5.12
C ALA A 31 -0.16 4.60 3.67
N PHE A 32 0.36 3.50 3.12
CA PHE A 32 -0.05 2.99 1.82
C PHE A 32 -1.53 2.60 1.80
N PHE A 33 -2.02 1.91 2.83
CA PHE A 33 -3.42 1.54 2.95
C PHE A 33 -4.32 2.73 3.34
N ALA A 34 -3.87 3.60 4.25
CA ALA A 34 -4.63 4.79 4.67
C ALA A 34 -4.95 5.75 3.51
N ARG A 35 -4.17 5.75 2.44
CA ARG A 35 -4.46 6.50 1.21
C ARG A 35 -5.49 5.82 0.30
N ARG A 36 -5.89 4.58 0.60
CA ARG A 36 -6.79 3.74 -0.21
C ARG A 36 -8.08 3.37 0.48
N CYS A 37 -8.04 3.33 1.79
CA CYS A 37 -9.15 2.90 2.63
C CYS A 37 -9.49 4.02 3.62
N LEU A 38 -10.76 4.34 3.73
CA LEU A 38 -11.25 5.36 4.67
C LEU A 38 -11.44 4.77 6.09
N GLU A 39 -11.73 3.49 6.18
CA GLU A 39 -12.01 2.81 7.45
C GLU A 39 -10.71 2.46 8.18
N PRO A 40 -10.46 3.01 9.40
CA PRO A 40 -9.22 2.75 10.14
C PRO A 40 -9.02 1.26 10.47
N GLN A 41 -10.10 0.53 10.76
CA GLN A 41 -10.02 -0.89 11.05
C GLN A 41 -9.53 -1.68 9.84
N LEU A 42 -10.05 -1.39 8.66
CA LEU A 42 -9.59 -2.02 7.41
C LEU A 42 -8.11 -1.73 7.13
N VAL A 43 -7.65 -0.49 7.39
CA VAL A 43 -6.23 -0.13 7.26
C VAL A 43 -5.36 -0.99 8.20
N ALA A 44 -5.79 -1.17 9.45
CA ALA A 44 -5.09 -1.99 10.42
C ALA A 44 -5.06 -3.47 10.00
N ASP A 45 -6.19 -4.00 9.51
CA ASP A 45 -6.32 -5.40 9.08
C ASP A 45 -5.42 -5.69 7.87
N LEU A 46 -5.44 -4.85 6.84
CA LEU A 46 -4.60 -5.00 5.64
C LEU A 46 -3.10 -4.84 5.98
N THR A 47 -2.77 -3.92 6.91
CA THR A 47 -1.41 -3.77 7.40
C THR A 47 -0.94 -5.06 8.10
N SER A 48 -1.76 -5.60 9.00
CA SER A 48 -1.48 -6.83 9.71
C SER A 48 -1.37 -8.03 8.76
N GLU A 49 -2.30 -8.19 7.82
CA GLU A 49 -2.26 -9.24 6.79
C GLU A 49 -0.95 -9.18 5.99
N THR A 50 -0.49 -7.96 5.63
CA THR A 50 0.78 -7.78 4.91
C THR A 50 1.97 -8.34 5.71
N PHE A 51 2.05 -8.05 7.00
CA PHE A 51 3.18 -8.53 7.82
C PHE A 51 3.06 -10.01 8.16
N VAL A 52 1.85 -10.55 8.29
CA VAL A 52 1.62 -11.99 8.44
C VAL A 52 2.09 -12.74 7.18
N GLU A 53 1.78 -12.25 6.00
CA GLU A 53 2.28 -12.84 4.75
C GLU A 53 3.80 -12.68 4.62
N ALA A 54 4.34 -11.53 5.02
CA ALA A 54 5.77 -11.29 4.98
C ALA A 54 6.53 -12.27 5.88
N ILE A 55 6.08 -12.53 7.11
CA ILE A 55 6.73 -13.50 8.00
C ILE A 55 6.63 -14.91 7.44
N GLY A 56 5.48 -15.28 6.87
CA GLY A 56 5.27 -16.61 6.27
C GLY A 56 6.12 -16.84 5.01
N SER A 57 6.42 -15.77 4.27
CA SER A 57 7.20 -15.82 3.03
C SER A 57 8.64 -15.31 3.17
N LEU A 58 9.11 -15.05 4.38
CA LEU A 58 10.46 -14.51 4.64
C LEU A 58 11.58 -15.39 4.06
N HIS A 59 11.39 -16.70 4.04
CA HIS A 59 12.31 -17.66 3.44
C HIS A 59 12.51 -17.45 1.93
N SER A 60 11.56 -16.79 1.24
CA SER A 60 11.63 -16.47 -0.19
C SER A 60 12.25 -15.10 -0.47
N PHE A 61 12.51 -14.30 0.57
CA PHE A 61 13.14 -13.00 0.41
C PHE A 61 14.61 -13.15 0.02
N ASP A 62 14.96 -12.60 -1.14
CA ASP A 62 16.33 -12.57 -1.66
C ASP A 62 16.86 -11.14 -1.68
N PRO A 63 17.80 -10.77 -0.78
CA PRO A 63 18.39 -9.43 -0.73
C PRO A 63 19.10 -9.02 -2.03
N SER A 64 19.57 -9.98 -2.83
CA SER A 64 20.21 -9.69 -4.13
C SER A 64 19.22 -9.16 -5.17
N ARG A 65 17.94 -9.48 -4.99
CA ARG A 65 16.84 -9.07 -5.88
C ARG A 65 16.23 -7.73 -5.51
N GLY A 66 16.47 -7.20 -4.30
CA GLY A 66 15.94 -5.91 -3.89
C GLY A 66 15.92 -5.73 -2.38
N THR A 67 15.45 -4.55 -1.94
CA THR A 67 15.35 -4.25 -0.51
C THR A 67 14.12 -4.92 0.11
N ALA A 68 14.18 -5.20 1.42
CA ALA A 68 13.04 -5.69 2.19
C ALA A 68 11.83 -4.75 2.07
N ARG A 69 12.08 -3.44 1.95
CA ARG A 69 11.04 -2.44 1.74
C ARG A 69 10.28 -2.66 0.44
N ALA A 70 11.00 -2.80 -0.68
CA ALA A 70 10.38 -3.04 -2.00
C ALA A 70 9.59 -4.35 -2.02
N TRP A 71 10.13 -5.39 -1.39
CA TRP A 71 9.47 -6.68 -1.24
C TRP A 71 8.17 -6.59 -0.43
N LEU A 72 8.19 -5.90 0.72
CA LEU A 72 6.98 -5.64 1.53
C LEU A 72 5.90 -4.88 0.77
N PHE A 73 6.27 -3.84 0.01
CA PHE A 73 5.28 -3.13 -0.82
C PHE A 73 4.73 -3.98 -1.96
N GLY A 74 5.50 -4.94 -2.47
CA GLY A 74 5.00 -5.98 -3.37
C GLY A 74 3.89 -6.81 -2.71
N ILE A 75 4.13 -7.29 -1.47
CA ILE A 75 3.13 -8.02 -0.67
C ILE A 75 1.91 -7.13 -0.40
N ALA A 76 2.10 -5.90 0.10
CA ALA A 76 1.00 -4.99 0.41
C ALA A 76 0.10 -4.73 -0.81
N ARG A 77 0.68 -4.59 -2.01
CA ARG A 77 -0.09 -4.46 -3.25
C ARG A 77 -0.94 -5.71 -3.53
N HIS A 78 -0.39 -6.91 -3.34
CA HIS A 78 -1.15 -8.15 -3.54
C HIS A 78 -2.26 -8.32 -2.52
N VAL A 79 -2.01 -8.00 -1.25
CA VAL A 79 -3.03 -7.98 -0.18
C VAL A 79 -4.17 -7.04 -0.57
N TYR A 80 -3.86 -5.82 -1.02
CA TYR A 80 -4.86 -4.85 -1.45
C TYR A 80 -5.65 -5.33 -2.67
N ALA A 81 -4.99 -5.88 -3.70
CA ALA A 81 -5.66 -6.39 -4.88
C ALA A 81 -6.67 -7.50 -4.52
N ARG A 82 -6.27 -8.48 -3.68
CA ARG A 82 -7.18 -9.53 -3.20
C ARG A 82 -8.35 -8.98 -2.39
N HIS A 83 -8.12 -7.93 -1.59
CA HIS A 83 -9.20 -7.25 -0.87
C HIS A 83 -10.22 -6.65 -1.85
N CYS A 84 -9.76 -5.90 -2.86
CA CYS A 84 -10.61 -5.31 -3.89
C CYS A 84 -11.42 -6.36 -4.65
N GLU A 85 -10.79 -7.48 -5.05
CA GLU A 85 -11.47 -8.59 -5.74
C GLU A 85 -12.54 -9.23 -4.86
N ARG A 86 -12.25 -9.50 -3.57
CA ARG A 86 -13.21 -10.04 -2.61
C ARG A 86 -14.40 -9.10 -2.41
N THR A 87 -14.14 -7.78 -2.34
CA THR A 87 -15.19 -6.76 -2.17
C THR A 87 -16.04 -6.64 -3.42
N ALA A 88 -15.45 -6.60 -4.61
CA ALA A 88 -16.16 -6.57 -5.88
C ALA A 88 -17.07 -7.80 -6.05
N ASN A 89 -16.57 -8.99 -5.75
CA ASN A 89 -17.33 -10.23 -5.81
C ASN A 89 -18.50 -10.24 -4.79
N ARG A 90 -18.28 -9.68 -3.59
CA ARG A 90 -19.34 -9.55 -2.56
C ARG A 90 -20.42 -8.58 -3.02
N HIS A 91 -20.03 -7.42 -3.58
CA HIS A 91 -20.99 -6.45 -4.10
C HIS A 91 -21.78 -7.02 -5.29
N ALA A 92 -21.13 -7.76 -6.19
CA ALA A 92 -21.81 -8.43 -7.29
C ALA A 92 -22.85 -9.45 -6.77
N ALA A 93 -22.49 -10.28 -5.79
CA ALA A 93 -23.40 -11.25 -5.17
C ALA A 93 -24.55 -10.56 -4.40
N VAL A 94 -24.28 -9.46 -3.71
CA VAL A 94 -25.31 -8.67 -3.00
C VAL A 94 -26.21 -7.92 -3.99
N ALA A 95 -25.66 -7.38 -5.09
CA ALA A 95 -26.44 -6.73 -6.14
C ALA A 95 -27.37 -7.71 -6.88
N GLU A 96 -26.97 -8.98 -6.99
CA GLU A 96 -27.80 -10.05 -7.54
C GLU A 96 -28.96 -10.43 -6.60
N LEU A 97 -28.76 -10.29 -5.26
CA LEU A 97 -29.76 -10.61 -4.23
C LEU A 97 -30.61 -9.42 -3.80
N ALA A 98 -30.06 -8.21 -3.85
CA ALA A 98 -30.72 -6.96 -3.47
C ALA A 98 -30.90 -6.10 -4.71
N GLY A 99 -32.12 -6.02 -5.23
CA GLY A 99 -32.46 -4.98 -6.21
C GLY A 99 -32.05 -3.61 -5.66
N ARG A 100 -31.12 -3.00 -6.36
CA ARG A 100 -30.71 -1.56 -6.33
C ARG A 100 -31.02 -0.82 -5.03
N ARG A 101 -30.03 -0.66 -4.18
CA ARG A 101 -30.04 0.36 -3.13
C ARG A 101 -28.82 1.27 -3.34
N GLU A 102 -29.08 2.50 -3.75
CA GLU A 102 -28.08 3.56 -3.84
C GLU A 102 -27.64 3.92 -2.41
N LEU A 103 -26.31 4.02 -2.21
CA LEU A 103 -25.74 4.50 -0.95
C LEU A 103 -25.96 6.01 -0.89
N GLY A 104 -26.52 6.50 0.21
CA GLY A 104 -26.85 7.91 0.42
C GLY A 104 -25.60 8.78 0.59
N GLU A 105 -25.69 10.01 0.11
CA GLU A 105 -24.63 11.05 0.13
C GLU A 105 -24.28 11.53 1.54
N ASP A 106 -25.07 11.22 2.56
CA ASP A 106 -24.96 11.77 3.93
C ASP A 106 -23.79 11.26 4.76
N GLU A 107 -23.25 10.06 4.48
CA GLU A 107 -22.09 9.52 5.20
C GLU A 107 -20.75 10.17 4.82
N ILE A 108 -20.71 10.85 3.68
CA ILE A 108 -19.49 11.51 3.17
C ILE A 108 -19.32 12.89 3.83
N GLU A 109 -20.41 13.56 4.18
CA GLU A 109 -20.40 14.92 4.72
C GLU A 109 -19.95 14.98 6.19
N GLU A 110 -20.29 13.99 7.00
CA GLU A 110 -19.93 13.95 8.42
C GLU A 110 -18.41 13.72 8.66
N LEU A 111 -17.73 13.03 7.74
CA LEU A 111 -16.28 12.84 7.77
C LEU A 111 -15.53 14.09 7.28
N ALA A 112 -16.14 14.90 6.43
CA ALA A 112 -15.57 16.13 5.87
C ALA A 112 -15.42 17.26 6.92
N ALA A 113 -16.28 17.29 7.95
CA ALA A 113 -16.35 18.37 8.92
C ALA A 113 -15.23 18.39 9.99
N ARG A 114 -14.45 17.31 10.13
CA ARG A 114 -13.53 17.12 11.27
C ARG A 114 -12.08 17.56 11.04
N ILE A 115 -11.69 18.08 9.86
CA ILE A 115 -10.26 18.32 9.56
C ILE A 115 -10.06 19.61 8.75
N ASP A 116 -10.06 20.75 9.43
CA ASP A 116 -9.81 22.04 8.79
C ASP A 116 -8.32 22.29 8.42
N ASP A 117 -7.38 21.62 9.06
CA ASP A 117 -5.93 21.74 8.78
C ASP A 117 -5.42 20.87 7.61
N GLN A 118 -6.30 20.08 6.96
CA GLN A 118 -5.90 19.09 5.95
C GLN A 118 -6.47 19.35 4.55
N ARG A 119 -6.95 20.54 4.25
CA ARG A 119 -7.60 20.82 2.96
C ARG A 119 -6.70 20.52 1.76
N ALA A 120 -5.43 20.96 1.81
CA ALA A 120 -4.45 20.68 0.75
C ALA A 120 -4.08 19.19 0.66
N GLY A 121 -3.97 18.51 1.80
CA GLY A 121 -3.72 17.08 1.87
C GLY A 121 -4.88 16.25 1.33
N ARG A 122 -6.12 16.61 1.66
CA ARG A 122 -7.33 15.97 1.14
C ARG A 122 -7.48 16.14 -0.37
N GLU A 123 -7.20 17.35 -0.87
CA GLU A 123 -7.24 17.61 -2.30
C GLU A 123 -6.21 16.77 -3.05
N LEU A 124 -4.98 16.66 -2.54
CA LEU A 124 -3.97 15.79 -3.13
C LEU A 124 -4.41 14.32 -3.11
N LEU A 125 -4.96 13.82 -2.00
CA LEU A 125 -5.46 12.45 -1.90
C LEU A 125 -6.61 12.20 -2.87
N SER A 126 -7.55 13.15 -3.02
CA SER A 126 -8.65 13.03 -3.98
C SER A 126 -8.15 13.00 -5.43
N ARG A 127 -7.16 13.81 -5.76
CA ARG A 127 -6.50 13.79 -7.09
C ARG A 127 -5.77 12.47 -7.34
N LEU A 128 -5.06 11.95 -6.34
CA LEU A 128 -4.42 10.63 -6.43
C LEU A 128 -5.44 9.52 -6.62
N ALA A 129 -6.59 9.60 -5.96
CA ALA A 129 -7.67 8.61 -6.07
C ALA A 129 -8.28 8.54 -7.48
N ARG A 130 -8.23 9.63 -8.26
CA ARG A 130 -8.70 9.68 -9.66
C ARG A 130 -7.73 9.07 -10.66
N LEU A 131 -6.46 8.84 -10.28
CA LEU A 131 -5.51 8.19 -11.16
C LEU A 131 -5.88 6.71 -11.37
N PRO A 132 -5.65 6.18 -12.59
CA PRO A 132 -5.69 4.73 -12.80
C PRO A 132 -4.79 4.02 -11.79
N GLU A 133 -5.25 2.90 -11.23
CA GLU A 133 -4.60 2.21 -10.10
C GLU A 133 -3.10 1.95 -10.33
N LEU A 134 -2.72 1.51 -11.53
CA LEU A 134 -1.32 1.24 -11.85
C LEU A 134 -0.44 2.51 -11.89
N GLU A 135 -1.01 3.65 -12.31
CA GLU A 135 -0.33 4.94 -12.35
C GLU A 135 -0.21 5.51 -10.93
N ARG A 136 -1.29 5.42 -10.15
CA ARG A 136 -1.36 5.82 -8.75
C ARG A 136 -0.34 5.05 -7.92
N THR A 137 -0.35 3.71 -7.99
CA THR A 137 0.58 2.88 -7.22
C THR A 137 2.02 3.15 -7.59
N ALA A 138 2.34 3.33 -8.89
CA ALA A 138 3.69 3.69 -9.32
C ALA A 138 4.16 5.01 -8.69
N LEU A 139 3.31 6.03 -8.69
CA LEU A 139 3.61 7.33 -8.10
C LEU A 139 3.80 7.25 -6.59
N GLU A 140 2.90 6.55 -5.89
CA GLU A 140 2.97 6.39 -4.44
C GLU A 140 4.22 5.64 -3.98
N LEU A 141 4.63 4.60 -4.69
CA LEU A 141 5.83 3.85 -4.33
C LEU A 141 7.10 4.68 -4.50
N VAL A 142 7.18 5.50 -5.55
CA VAL A 142 8.38 6.30 -5.82
C VAL A 142 8.38 7.58 -4.98
N GLU A 143 7.28 8.37 -5.03
CA GLU A 143 7.26 9.72 -4.43
C GLU A 143 6.93 9.71 -2.93
N LEU A 144 6.03 8.83 -2.50
CA LEU A 144 5.56 8.83 -1.11
C LEU A 144 6.23 7.76 -0.25
N ALA A 145 6.48 6.58 -0.81
CA ALA A 145 7.20 5.52 -0.11
C ALA A 145 8.73 5.62 -0.30
N GLY A 146 9.22 6.48 -1.20
CA GLY A 146 10.64 6.73 -1.40
C GLY A 146 11.41 5.53 -1.97
N LEU A 147 10.75 4.63 -2.71
CA LEU A 147 11.43 3.53 -3.38
C LEU A 147 12.22 4.05 -4.58
N ALA A 148 13.44 3.54 -4.79
CA ALA A 148 14.14 3.77 -6.04
C ALA A 148 13.30 3.22 -7.22
N PRO A 149 13.33 3.87 -8.41
CA PRO A 149 12.51 3.45 -9.54
C PRO A 149 12.66 1.97 -9.92
N ARG A 150 13.88 1.42 -9.83
CA ARG A 150 14.10 -0.01 -10.07
C ARG A 150 13.42 -0.92 -9.05
N GLU A 151 13.38 -0.50 -7.79
CA GLU A 151 12.72 -1.22 -6.71
C GLU A 151 11.20 -1.14 -6.85
N ALA A 152 10.66 0.03 -7.17
CA ALA A 152 9.24 0.20 -7.46
C ALA A 152 8.80 -0.64 -8.67
N ALA A 153 9.62 -0.73 -9.72
CA ALA A 153 9.34 -1.58 -10.88
C ALA A 153 9.25 -3.06 -10.48
N ARG A 154 10.16 -3.54 -9.62
CA ARG A 154 10.11 -4.91 -9.08
C ARG A 154 8.89 -5.15 -8.18
N ALA A 155 8.60 -4.22 -7.27
CA ALA A 155 7.41 -4.32 -6.40
C ALA A 155 6.10 -4.37 -7.19
N LEU A 156 6.08 -3.77 -8.39
CA LEU A 156 4.93 -3.77 -9.31
C LEU A 156 4.96 -4.92 -10.33
N ASP A 157 6.02 -5.71 -10.34
CA ASP A 157 6.26 -6.77 -11.33
C ASP A 157 6.18 -6.25 -12.76
N VAL A 158 6.89 -5.14 -13.04
CA VAL A 158 6.94 -4.50 -14.35
C VAL A 158 8.36 -4.16 -14.77
N SER A 159 8.55 -3.94 -16.06
CA SER A 159 9.84 -3.44 -16.55
C SER A 159 10.10 -1.99 -16.09
N PRO A 160 11.37 -1.60 -15.92
CA PRO A 160 11.71 -0.20 -15.60
C PRO A 160 11.21 0.82 -16.64
N ALA A 161 11.09 0.39 -17.90
CA ALA A 161 10.52 1.22 -18.97
C ALA A 161 9.01 1.42 -18.76
N ALA A 162 8.26 0.37 -18.45
CA ALA A 162 6.83 0.45 -18.15
C ALA A 162 6.57 1.34 -16.92
N LEU A 163 7.40 1.24 -15.87
CA LEU A 163 7.29 2.13 -14.70
C LEU A 163 7.47 3.60 -15.10
N ARG A 164 8.50 3.91 -15.90
CA ARG A 164 8.73 5.30 -16.36
C ARG A 164 7.52 5.87 -17.10
N VAL A 165 6.92 5.08 -17.97
CA VAL A 165 5.71 5.49 -18.71
C VAL A 165 4.56 5.75 -17.74
N ARG A 166 4.34 4.90 -16.73
CA ARG A 166 3.28 5.08 -15.73
C ARG A 166 3.51 6.35 -14.90
N LEU A 167 4.73 6.58 -14.42
CA LEU A 167 5.09 7.79 -13.68
C LEU A 167 4.89 9.06 -14.53
N PHE A 168 5.30 9.03 -15.79
CA PHE A 168 5.10 10.14 -16.72
C PHE A 168 3.60 10.45 -16.90
N ARG A 169 2.78 9.43 -17.14
CA ARG A 169 1.33 9.59 -17.30
C ARG A 169 0.67 10.12 -16.03
N ALA A 170 1.02 9.54 -14.86
CA ALA A 170 0.51 9.99 -13.58
C ALA A 170 0.80 11.48 -13.32
N ARG A 171 2.06 11.89 -13.48
CA ARG A 171 2.47 13.29 -13.30
C ARG A 171 1.78 14.24 -14.27
N ASN A 172 1.62 13.83 -15.54
CA ASN A 172 0.92 14.65 -16.52
C ASN A 172 -0.57 14.79 -16.21
N ARG A 173 -1.23 13.75 -15.72
CA ARG A 173 -2.64 13.83 -15.30
C ARG A 173 -2.81 14.81 -14.13
N LEU A 174 -1.98 14.69 -13.09
CA LEU A 174 -2.00 15.57 -11.92
C LEU A 174 -1.74 17.04 -12.31
N ARG A 175 -0.80 17.31 -13.22
CA ARG A 175 -0.51 18.66 -13.69
C ARG A 175 -1.70 19.26 -14.43
N LYS A 176 -2.32 18.50 -15.35
CA LYS A 176 -3.51 18.99 -16.09
C LYS A 176 -4.70 19.26 -15.19
N GLU A 177 -4.84 18.54 -14.08
CA GLU A 177 -5.88 18.83 -13.09
C GLU A 177 -5.60 20.12 -12.31
N GLN A 178 -4.32 20.43 -12.03
CA GLN A 178 -3.93 21.71 -11.40
C GLN A 178 -4.22 22.92 -12.29
N GLU A 179 -4.03 22.79 -13.61
CA GLU A 179 -4.26 23.86 -14.58
C GLU A 179 -5.77 24.14 -14.81
N ARG A 180 -6.66 23.26 -14.34
CA ARG A 180 -8.13 23.35 -14.51
C ARG A 180 -8.87 23.87 -13.28
N THR A 181 -8.16 24.06 -12.16
CA THR A 181 -8.69 24.56 -10.88
C THR A 181 -8.30 26.00 -10.64
#